data_cb914b8d7f585caeb0aaea68c5619656
#
_entry.id   cb914b8d7f585caeb0aaea68c5619656
#
_cell.length_a   1.000
_cell.length_b   1.000
_cell.length_c   1.000
_cell.angle_alpha   90.00
_cell.angle_beta   90.00
_cell.angle_gamma   90.00
#
_symmetry.space_group_name_H-M   'P 1'
#
loop_
_entity.id
_entity.type
_entity.pdbx_description
1 polymer ?
#
loop_
_entity_poly.entity_id
_entity_poly.type
_entity_poly.pdbx_seq_one_letter_code
_entity_poly.pdbx_strand_id
1 'polypeptide(L)'
;MKKCPKCGNLLEDSNFYIQKSGRHKGKLSSWCKSCCCKQSSERYKNNKEECKRAHREWVQKNKDKVAFTKAKSAYGISKEEYDSLIRKCQICGSEENLVIDHSHQSGRIRGMLCSKCNIGLGMFKDNPALLQRASDYVLGVHETVK
;
A
#
# COMPACT_ATOMS: atom_id res chain seq x y z
N MET A 1 17.63 -24.96 26.62
CA MET A 1 18.16 -25.46 25.32
C MET A 1 17.29 -26.58 24.77
N LYS A 2 17.00 -26.57 23.50
CA LYS A 2 16.12 -27.55 22.82
C LYS A 2 16.78 -28.09 21.57
N LYS A 3 16.72 -29.41 21.34
CA LYS A 3 17.21 -30.05 20.13
C LYS A 3 16.20 -29.86 19.01
N CYS A 4 16.63 -29.33 17.86
CA CYS A 4 15.82 -29.25 16.64
C CYS A 4 15.87 -30.59 15.91
N PRO A 5 14.75 -31.32 15.73
CA PRO A 5 14.78 -32.64 15.07
C PRO A 5 15.08 -32.53 13.57
N LYS A 6 14.90 -31.35 12.94
CA LYS A 6 15.12 -31.14 11.50
C LYS A 6 16.61 -30.98 11.16
N CYS A 7 17.38 -30.23 11.98
CA CYS A 7 18.83 -30.03 11.72
C CYS A 7 19.72 -30.74 12.74
N GLY A 8 19.18 -31.38 13.78
CA GLY A 8 19.92 -32.09 14.81
C GLY A 8 20.60 -31.19 15.87
N ASN A 9 20.66 -29.89 15.66
CA ASN A 9 21.39 -28.98 16.53
C ASN A 9 20.66 -28.74 17.87
N LEU A 10 21.43 -28.66 18.95
CA LEU A 10 20.99 -28.21 20.27
C LEU A 10 21.13 -26.68 20.30
N LEU A 11 20.00 -25.97 20.44
CA LEU A 11 19.92 -24.52 20.34
C LEU A 11 19.20 -23.93 21.56
N GLU A 12 19.46 -22.67 21.85
CA GLU A 12 18.74 -21.93 22.86
C GLU A 12 17.26 -21.79 22.49
N ASP A 13 16.39 -21.67 23.49
CA ASP A 13 14.94 -21.56 23.33
C ASP A 13 14.53 -20.31 22.50
N SER A 14 15.33 -19.24 22.54
CA SER A 14 15.21 -18.06 21.71
C SER A 14 15.26 -18.34 20.20
N ASN A 15 15.86 -19.46 19.77
CA ASN A 15 15.91 -19.90 18.38
C ASN A 15 14.65 -20.64 17.92
N PHE A 16 13.63 -20.73 18.74
CA PHE A 16 12.35 -21.37 18.39
C PHE A 16 11.23 -20.34 18.44
N TYR A 17 10.18 -20.55 17.63
CA TYR A 17 8.96 -19.73 17.71
C TYR A 17 8.08 -20.19 18.86
N ILE A 18 7.46 -19.25 19.58
CA ILE A 18 6.37 -19.55 20.50
C ILE A 18 5.07 -19.66 19.70
N GLN A 19 4.36 -20.77 19.83
CA GLN A 19 3.10 -21.00 19.15
C GLN A 19 2.00 -20.10 19.72
N LYS A 20 1.38 -19.28 18.87
CA LYS A 20 0.38 -18.28 19.28
C LYS A 20 -1.05 -18.83 19.36
N SER A 21 -1.32 -19.98 18.74
CA SER A 21 -2.67 -20.57 18.63
C SER A 21 -2.62 -22.10 18.63
N GLY A 22 -3.78 -22.74 18.72
CA GLY A 22 -3.93 -24.20 18.69
C GLY A 22 -3.56 -24.92 19.96
N ARG A 23 -3.54 -26.29 19.92
CA ARG A 23 -3.28 -27.18 21.07
C ARG A 23 -1.96 -26.89 21.80
N HIS A 24 -0.99 -26.31 21.12
CA HIS A 24 0.35 -26.05 21.65
C HIS A 24 0.62 -24.56 21.89
N LYS A 25 -0.44 -23.75 22.08
CA LYS A 25 -0.30 -22.32 22.41
C LYS A 25 0.62 -22.14 23.63
N GLY A 26 1.56 -21.20 23.51
CA GLY A 26 2.57 -20.90 24.54
C GLY A 26 3.78 -21.84 24.55
N LYS A 27 3.77 -22.94 23.78
CA LYS A 27 4.92 -23.87 23.69
C LYS A 27 5.85 -23.48 22.53
N LEU A 28 7.10 -23.86 22.64
CA LEU A 28 8.09 -23.71 21.58
C LEU A 28 7.76 -24.62 20.39
N SER A 29 7.92 -24.09 19.17
CA SER A 29 7.81 -24.87 17.94
C SER A 29 8.73 -26.09 17.93
N SER A 30 8.37 -27.15 17.21
CA SER A 30 9.21 -28.36 17.10
C SER A 30 10.53 -28.07 16.43
N TRP A 31 10.54 -27.25 15.38
CA TRP A 31 11.73 -26.91 14.60
C TRP A 31 12.26 -25.51 14.95
N CYS A 32 13.55 -25.31 14.82
CA CYS A 32 14.15 -23.99 15.00
C CYS A 32 13.71 -23.01 13.89
N LYS A 33 13.82 -21.73 14.15
CA LYS A 33 13.43 -20.63 13.24
C LYS A 33 14.07 -20.81 11.85
N SER A 34 15.36 -21.15 11.79
CA SER A 34 16.08 -21.35 10.52
C SER A 34 15.47 -22.49 9.69
N CYS A 35 15.15 -23.63 10.31
CA CYS A 35 14.54 -24.77 9.62
C CYS A 35 13.12 -24.45 9.16
N CYS A 36 12.34 -23.74 9.96
CA CYS A 36 11.00 -23.26 9.58
C CYS A 36 11.08 -22.31 8.36
N CYS A 37 12.03 -21.35 8.37
CA CYS A 37 12.22 -20.42 7.25
C CYS A 37 12.64 -21.14 5.96
N LYS A 38 13.58 -22.09 6.06
CA LYS A 38 13.99 -22.90 4.89
C LYS A 38 12.81 -23.64 4.28
N GLN A 39 12.02 -24.34 5.10
CA GLN A 39 10.84 -25.06 4.62
C GLN A 39 9.80 -24.14 3.98
N SER A 40 9.53 -22.98 4.60
CA SER A 40 8.59 -22.01 4.04
C SER A 40 9.07 -21.47 2.69
N SER A 41 10.39 -21.21 2.55
CA SER A 41 10.98 -20.76 1.30
C SER A 41 10.90 -21.83 0.21
N GLU A 42 11.18 -23.09 0.53
CA GLU A 42 11.06 -24.21 -0.39
C GLU A 42 9.60 -24.41 -0.85
N ARG A 43 8.65 -24.40 0.10
CA ARG A 43 7.24 -24.48 -0.21
C ARG A 43 6.78 -23.34 -1.13
N TYR A 44 7.22 -22.09 -0.85
CA TYR A 44 6.91 -20.95 -1.70
C TYR A 44 7.50 -21.12 -3.11
N LYS A 45 8.76 -21.56 -3.22
CA LYS A 45 9.38 -21.81 -4.53
C LYS A 45 8.59 -22.82 -5.36
N ASN A 46 8.15 -23.93 -4.73
CA ASN A 46 7.41 -25.00 -5.40
C ASN A 46 5.99 -24.59 -5.81
N ASN A 47 5.36 -23.66 -5.05
CA ASN A 47 3.97 -23.24 -5.27
C ASN A 47 3.85 -21.76 -5.66
N LYS A 48 4.92 -21.17 -6.22
CA LYS A 48 5.03 -19.71 -6.46
C LYS A 48 3.87 -19.17 -7.29
N GLU A 49 3.52 -19.85 -8.37
CA GLU A 49 2.46 -19.36 -9.28
C GLU A 49 1.06 -19.51 -8.65
N GLU A 50 0.82 -20.57 -7.90
CA GLU A 50 -0.42 -20.73 -7.13
C GLU A 50 -0.54 -19.66 -6.04
N CYS A 51 0.54 -19.39 -5.28
CA CYS A 51 0.56 -18.33 -4.28
C CYS A 51 0.28 -16.95 -4.90
N LYS A 52 0.88 -16.66 -6.06
CA LYS A 52 0.63 -15.41 -6.79
C LYS A 52 -0.81 -15.31 -7.27
N ARG A 53 -1.38 -16.41 -7.80
CA ARG A 53 -2.78 -16.46 -8.22
C ARG A 53 -3.72 -16.19 -7.05
N ALA A 54 -3.55 -16.92 -5.96
CA ALA A 54 -4.34 -16.75 -4.74
C ALA A 54 -4.24 -15.33 -4.18
N HIS A 55 -3.02 -14.73 -4.20
CA HIS A 55 -2.82 -13.35 -3.78
C HIS A 55 -3.57 -12.36 -4.70
N ARG A 56 -3.48 -12.51 -6.03
CA ARG A 56 -4.23 -11.66 -6.98
C ARG A 56 -5.74 -11.74 -6.75
N GLU A 57 -6.27 -12.95 -6.58
CA GLU A 57 -7.69 -13.17 -6.28
C GLU A 57 -8.11 -12.52 -4.97
N TRP A 58 -7.27 -12.66 -3.92
CA TRP A 58 -7.52 -12.02 -2.63
C TRP A 58 -7.51 -10.48 -2.75
N VAL A 59 -6.55 -9.89 -3.47
CA VAL A 59 -6.49 -8.44 -3.73
C VAL A 59 -7.72 -7.97 -4.46
N GLN A 60 -8.18 -8.69 -5.49
CA GLN A 60 -9.40 -8.36 -6.22
C GLN A 60 -10.64 -8.36 -5.32
N LYS A 61 -10.77 -9.36 -4.45
CA LYS A 61 -11.89 -9.47 -3.49
C LYS A 61 -11.83 -8.44 -2.36
N ASN A 62 -10.65 -7.87 -2.10
CA ASN A 62 -10.41 -6.99 -0.95
C ASN A 62 -9.85 -5.62 -1.37
N LYS A 63 -10.26 -5.09 -2.54
CA LYS A 63 -9.72 -3.85 -3.11
C LYS A 63 -9.73 -2.68 -2.12
N ASP A 64 -10.86 -2.44 -1.45
CA ASP A 64 -10.99 -1.32 -0.50
C ASP A 64 -10.08 -1.48 0.71
N LYS A 65 -9.96 -2.69 1.25
CA LYS A 65 -9.06 -2.98 2.36
C LYS A 65 -7.60 -2.77 1.98
N VAL A 66 -7.21 -3.18 0.77
CA VAL A 66 -5.86 -2.97 0.22
C VAL A 66 -5.60 -1.48 0.00
N ALA A 67 -6.56 -0.76 -0.58
CA ALA A 67 -6.46 0.67 -0.81
C ALA A 67 -6.33 1.46 0.50
N PHE A 68 -7.17 1.16 1.50
CA PHE A 68 -7.05 1.73 2.83
C PHE A 68 -5.69 1.42 3.49
N THR A 69 -5.22 0.18 3.43
CA THR A 69 -3.93 -0.21 4.03
C THR A 69 -2.76 0.58 3.41
N LYS A 70 -2.79 0.77 2.09
CA LYS A 70 -1.82 1.61 1.37
C LYS A 70 -1.91 3.07 1.80
N ALA A 71 -3.12 3.63 1.87
CA ALA A 71 -3.36 5.00 2.29
C ALA A 71 -2.90 5.24 3.73
N LYS A 72 -3.22 4.33 4.65
CA LYS A 72 -2.76 4.38 6.04
C LYS A 72 -1.23 4.34 6.15
N SER A 73 -0.58 3.49 5.37
CA SER A 73 0.90 3.38 5.38
C SER A 73 1.57 4.63 4.79
N ALA A 74 0.99 5.23 3.76
CA ALA A 74 1.57 6.38 3.06
C ALA A 74 1.30 7.71 3.77
N TYR A 75 0.11 7.87 4.38
CA TYR A 75 -0.38 9.17 4.88
C TYR A 75 -0.76 9.16 6.35
N GLY A 76 -0.69 8.02 7.05
CA GLY A 76 -1.10 7.90 8.46
C GLY A 76 -2.60 8.07 8.72
N ILE A 77 -3.43 8.06 7.67
CA ILE A 77 -4.87 8.33 7.73
C ILE A 77 -5.62 7.27 8.55
N SER A 78 -6.59 7.70 9.37
CA SER A 78 -7.50 6.80 10.07
C SER A 78 -8.53 6.18 9.11
N LYS A 79 -9.27 5.18 9.59
CA LYS A 79 -10.32 4.55 8.76
C LYS A 79 -11.49 5.52 8.52
N GLU A 80 -11.85 6.28 9.53
CA GLU A 80 -12.93 7.28 9.51
C GLU A 80 -12.61 8.40 8.50
N GLU A 81 -11.39 8.93 8.55
CA GLU A 81 -10.91 9.92 7.59
C GLU A 81 -10.89 9.37 6.16
N TYR A 82 -10.41 8.11 5.97
CA TYR A 82 -10.41 7.45 4.66
C TYR A 82 -11.82 7.28 4.11
N ASP A 83 -12.79 6.90 4.94
CA ASP A 83 -14.18 6.69 4.53
C ASP A 83 -14.92 8.00 4.24
N SER A 84 -14.48 9.10 4.85
CA SER A 84 -15.04 10.44 4.59
C SER A 84 -14.58 11.06 3.26
N LEU A 85 -13.55 10.48 2.60
CA LEU A 85 -13.09 11.00 1.32
C LEU A 85 -14.17 10.87 0.23
N ILE A 86 -14.41 11.97 -0.48
CA ILE A 86 -15.34 12.01 -1.60
C ILE A 86 -14.84 11.10 -2.73
N ARG A 87 -15.62 10.09 -3.12
CA ARG A 87 -15.24 9.08 -4.12
C ARG A 87 -15.43 9.56 -5.56
N LYS A 88 -15.02 10.79 -5.84
CA LYS A 88 -14.97 11.38 -7.18
C LYS A 88 -13.81 12.37 -7.30
N CYS A 89 -13.35 12.58 -8.51
CA CYS A 89 -12.33 13.59 -8.78
C CYS A 89 -12.87 14.99 -8.49
N GLN A 90 -12.23 15.71 -7.58
CA GLN A 90 -12.64 17.05 -7.18
C GLN A 90 -12.36 18.14 -8.24
N ILE A 91 -11.69 17.78 -9.34
CA ILE A 91 -11.47 18.70 -10.48
C ILE A 91 -12.46 18.42 -11.61
N CYS A 92 -12.51 17.19 -12.12
CA CYS A 92 -13.32 16.86 -13.30
C CYS A 92 -14.57 16.05 -13.04
N GLY A 93 -14.84 15.65 -11.77
CA GLY A 93 -16.00 14.85 -11.38
C GLY A 93 -15.94 13.36 -11.74
N SER A 94 -14.89 12.87 -12.41
CA SER A 94 -14.73 11.45 -12.76
C SER A 94 -14.68 10.56 -11.52
N GLU A 95 -15.28 9.39 -11.59
CA GLU A 95 -15.25 8.35 -10.54
C GLU A 95 -14.24 7.24 -10.85
N GLU A 96 -13.55 7.32 -11.99
CA GLU A 96 -12.60 6.31 -12.44
C GLU A 96 -11.16 6.66 -12.05
N ASN A 97 -10.36 5.61 -11.78
CA ASN A 97 -8.92 5.71 -11.51
C ASN A 97 -8.57 6.75 -10.44
N LEU A 98 -9.35 6.77 -9.36
CA LEU A 98 -9.18 7.70 -8.26
C LEU A 98 -7.92 7.40 -7.45
N VAL A 99 -7.20 8.45 -7.09
CA VAL A 99 -6.02 8.45 -6.21
C VAL A 99 -6.19 9.49 -5.12
N ILE A 100 -5.59 9.25 -3.96
CA ILE A 100 -5.51 10.27 -2.90
C ILE A 100 -4.46 11.28 -3.32
N ASP A 101 -4.87 12.54 -3.39
CA ASP A 101 -4.00 13.66 -3.65
C ASP A 101 -3.54 14.31 -2.33
N HIS A 102 -2.28 14.73 -2.28
CA HIS A 102 -1.67 15.32 -1.11
C HIS A 102 -0.67 16.41 -1.48
N SER A 103 -0.42 17.31 -0.56
CA SER A 103 0.60 18.35 -0.71
C SER A 103 2.00 17.73 -0.58
N HIS A 104 2.84 17.89 -1.58
CA HIS A 104 4.23 17.42 -1.55
C HIS A 104 5.09 18.15 -0.52
N GLN A 105 4.69 19.38 -0.12
CA GLN A 105 5.41 20.17 0.88
C GLN A 105 5.06 19.76 2.32
N SER A 106 3.76 19.54 2.61
CA SER A 106 3.27 19.29 3.97
C SER A 106 2.89 17.84 4.22
N GLY A 107 2.77 17.00 3.18
CA GLY A 107 2.23 15.64 3.27
C GLY A 107 0.71 15.58 3.53
N ARG A 108 0.04 16.75 3.71
CA ARG A 108 -1.38 16.81 4.02
C ARG A 108 -2.24 16.35 2.83
N ILE A 109 -3.20 15.48 3.08
CA ILE A 109 -4.19 15.06 2.09
C ILE A 109 -5.05 16.27 1.69
N ARG A 110 -5.19 16.49 0.39
CA ARG A 110 -6.06 17.52 -0.21
C ARG A 110 -7.43 16.94 -0.58
N GLY A 111 -7.47 15.68 -1.02
CA GLY A 111 -8.70 15.02 -1.40
C GLY A 111 -8.47 13.88 -2.37
N MET A 112 -9.47 13.62 -3.25
CA MET A 112 -9.34 12.60 -4.30
C MET A 112 -9.39 13.22 -5.69
N LEU A 113 -8.49 12.77 -6.53
CA LEU A 113 -8.44 13.13 -7.94
C LEU A 113 -8.41 11.86 -8.81
N CYS A 114 -8.84 11.97 -10.06
CA CYS A 114 -8.48 10.93 -11.03
C CYS A 114 -7.00 11.07 -11.41
N SER A 115 -6.39 9.97 -11.86
CA SER A 115 -4.96 9.94 -12.21
C SER A 115 -4.57 11.03 -13.22
N LYS A 116 -5.44 11.36 -14.17
CA LYS A 116 -5.18 12.41 -15.18
C LYS A 116 -5.08 13.80 -14.54
N CYS A 117 -6.02 14.16 -13.68
CA CYS A 117 -6.00 15.46 -12.98
C CYS A 117 -4.82 15.57 -12.02
N ASN A 118 -4.51 14.48 -11.29
CA ASN A 118 -3.35 14.43 -10.38
C ASN A 118 -2.03 14.65 -11.13
N ILE A 119 -1.83 13.98 -12.27
CA ILE A 119 -0.66 14.16 -13.11
C ILE A 119 -0.62 15.59 -13.68
N GLY A 120 -1.77 16.11 -14.12
CA GLY A 120 -1.88 17.49 -14.63
C GLY A 120 -1.44 18.53 -13.60
N LEU A 121 -1.88 18.44 -12.35
CA LEU A 121 -1.40 19.33 -11.27
C LEU A 121 0.11 19.21 -11.06
N GLY A 122 0.64 17.99 -11.06
CA GLY A 122 2.08 17.74 -10.90
C GLY A 122 2.90 18.36 -12.04
N MET A 123 2.41 18.36 -13.29
CA MET A 123 3.06 19.00 -14.43
C MET A 123 3.14 20.53 -14.25
N PHE A 124 2.16 21.14 -13.62
CA PHE A 124 2.18 22.55 -13.21
C PHE A 124 2.86 22.78 -11.85
N LYS A 125 3.56 21.75 -11.31
CA LYS A 125 4.30 21.81 -10.02
C LYS A 125 3.43 22.25 -8.85
N ASP A 126 2.14 21.89 -8.87
CA ASP A 126 1.15 22.34 -7.87
C ASP A 126 1.14 23.87 -7.68
N ASN A 127 1.52 24.62 -8.69
CA ASN A 127 1.66 26.09 -8.62
C ASN A 127 0.36 26.78 -9.11
N PRO A 128 -0.38 27.45 -8.20
CA PRO A 128 -1.64 28.10 -8.56
C PRO A 128 -1.48 29.19 -9.64
N ALA A 129 -0.38 29.91 -9.63
CA ALA A 129 -0.12 30.97 -10.61
C ALA A 129 0.12 30.40 -12.03
N LEU A 130 0.77 29.23 -12.13
CA LEU A 130 0.93 28.55 -13.42
C LEU A 130 -0.40 27.99 -13.92
N LEU A 131 -1.21 27.44 -13.03
CA LEU A 131 -2.55 26.94 -13.36
C LEU A 131 -3.47 28.07 -13.83
N GLN A 132 -3.40 29.25 -13.19
CA GLN A 132 -4.15 30.43 -13.64
C GLN A 132 -3.71 30.88 -15.03
N ARG A 133 -2.39 31.00 -15.28
CA ARG A 133 -1.89 31.32 -16.63
C ARG A 133 -2.30 30.29 -17.68
N ALA A 134 -2.33 29.00 -17.31
CA ALA A 134 -2.81 27.98 -18.24
C ALA A 134 -4.31 28.15 -18.54
N SER A 135 -5.11 28.51 -17.55
CA SER A 135 -6.52 28.85 -17.73
C SER A 135 -6.68 30.07 -18.67
N ASP A 136 -5.95 31.14 -18.39
CA ASP A 136 -6.00 32.39 -19.20
C ASP A 136 -5.54 32.10 -20.63
N TYR A 137 -4.54 31.26 -20.82
CA TYR A 137 -4.07 30.83 -22.15
C TYR A 137 -5.17 30.10 -22.93
N VAL A 138 -5.86 29.16 -22.30
CA VAL A 138 -6.96 28.40 -22.92
C VAL A 138 -8.14 29.32 -23.27
N LEU A 139 -8.41 30.34 -22.45
CA LEU A 139 -9.45 31.35 -22.67
C LEU A 139 -9.06 32.42 -23.70
N GLY A 140 -7.80 32.42 -24.17
CA GLY A 140 -7.31 33.47 -25.08
C GLY A 140 -7.10 34.82 -24.42
N VAL A 141 -7.07 34.90 -23.09
CA VAL A 141 -6.94 36.14 -22.28
C VAL A 141 -5.47 36.35 -21.86
N HIS A 142 -4.51 36.01 -22.70
CA HIS A 142 -3.08 36.15 -22.39
C HIS A 142 -2.50 37.34 -23.16
N GLU A 143 -1.59 38.06 -22.54
CA GLU A 143 -0.80 39.08 -23.23
C GLU A 143 0.01 38.38 -24.32
N THR A 144 -0.23 38.76 -25.59
CA THR A 144 0.62 38.32 -26.71
C THR A 144 2.00 38.91 -26.50
N VAL A 145 2.97 38.08 -26.17
CA VAL A 145 4.38 38.49 -26.18
C VAL A 145 4.70 38.89 -27.63
N LYS A 146 4.92 40.19 -27.85
CA LYS A 146 5.42 40.73 -29.09
C LYS A 146 6.90 40.45 -29.23
#